data_fdaffd7978431696fca48bba20cbc93b
#
_entry.id   fdaffd7978431696fca48bba20cbc93b
#
_cell.length_a   1.000
_cell.length_b   1.000
_cell.length_c   1.000
_cell.angle_alpha   90.00
_cell.angle_beta   90.00
_cell.angle_gamma   90.00
#
_symmetry.space_group_name_H-M   'P 1'
#
loop_
_entity.id
_entity.type
_entity.pdbx_description
1 polymer ?
#
loop_
_entity_poly.entity_id
_entity_poly.type
_entity_poly.pdbx_seq_one_letter_code
_entity_poly.pdbx_strand_id
1 'polypeptide(L)'
;MIKLRLKRFGKKKEASFRIVACNSTSRRDGRPLQELGFYNPRTKETRLDTEALRTRLTQGAQPTDVVRTLLEKGGLLEKTERSSIAIGKAKLEKQKLAKAKTKDEENDSSKAESESNEAES
;
A
#
# COMPACT_ATOMS: atom_id res chain seq x y z
N MET A 1 5.22 -22.71 7.13
CA MET A 1 4.94 -21.27 7.02
C MET A 1 3.79 -21.05 6.04
N ILE A 2 2.76 -20.40 6.49
CA ILE A 2 1.56 -20.12 5.68
C ILE A 2 1.75 -18.76 4.98
N LYS A 3 1.53 -18.72 3.67
CA LYS A 3 1.58 -17.50 2.89
C LYS A 3 0.22 -17.20 2.27
N LEU A 4 -0.10 -15.91 2.17
CA LEU A 4 -1.25 -15.43 1.45
C LEU A 4 -0.82 -15.09 0.02
N ARG A 5 -1.38 -15.80 -0.94
CA ARG A 5 -0.99 -15.70 -2.35
C ARG A 5 -2.19 -15.49 -3.25
N LEU A 6 -1.91 -15.06 -4.47
CA LEU A 6 -2.88 -15.03 -5.55
C LEU A 6 -2.82 -16.35 -6.33
N LYS A 7 -3.97 -16.99 -6.47
CA LYS A 7 -4.17 -18.15 -7.34
C LYS A 7 -4.84 -17.69 -8.62
N ARG A 8 -4.31 -18.11 -9.76
CA ARG A 8 -4.85 -17.71 -11.05
C ARG A 8 -6.06 -18.55 -11.43
N PHE A 9 -7.11 -17.89 -11.85
CA PHE A 9 -8.31 -18.44 -12.48
C PHE A 9 -8.61 -17.69 -13.77
N GLY A 10 -9.59 -18.14 -14.51
CA GLY A 10 -10.05 -17.45 -15.70
C GLY A 10 -9.56 -18.08 -16.98
N LYS A 11 -9.94 -17.47 -18.08
CA LYS A 11 -9.64 -17.91 -19.44
C LYS A 11 -8.25 -17.43 -19.89
N LYS A 12 -7.79 -17.95 -21.02
CA LYS A 12 -6.61 -17.45 -21.69
C LYS A 12 -6.79 -15.96 -22.03
N LYS A 13 -5.82 -15.13 -21.64
CA LYS A 13 -5.83 -13.65 -21.76
C LYS A 13 -6.84 -12.91 -20.88
N GLU A 14 -7.67 -13.60 -20.11
CA GLU A 14 -8.57 -13.02 -19.11
C GLU A 14 -8.29 -13.62 -17.75
N ALA A 15 -7.23 -13.15 -17.10
CA ALA A 15 -6.84 -13.66 -15.79
C ALA A 15 -7.68 -13.03 -14.69
N SER A 16 -8.26 -13.85 -13.84
CA SER A 16 -8.78 -13.47 -12.54
C SER A 16 -8.01 -14.21 -11.46
N PHE A 17 -7.93 -13.61 -10.27
CA PHE A 17 -7.16 -14.15 -9.18
C PHE A 17 -8.02 -14.33 -7.95
N ARG A 18 -7.69 -15.35 -7.15
CA ARG A 18 -8.25 -15.51 -5.80
C ARG A 18 -7.14 -15.40 -4.78
N ILE A 19 -7.44 -14.74 -3.70
CA ILE A 19 -6.55 -14.65 -2.55
C ILE A 19 -6.72 -15.90 -1.73
N VAL A 20 -5.64 -16.66 -1.55
CA VAL A 20 -5.67 -17.96 -0.88
C VAL A 20 -4.57 -18.04 0.18
N ALA A 21 -4.84 -18.79 1.24
CA ALA A 21 -3.84 -19.17 2.20
C ALA A 21 -3.28 -20.54 1.83
N CYS A 22 -1.98 -20.64 1.66
CA CYS A 22 -1.32 -21.91 1.33
C CYS A 22 0.06 -22.00 1.99
N ASN A 23 0.61 -23.21 2.03
CA ASN A 23 1.98 -23.41 2.47
C ASN A 23 2.98 -22.78 1.50
N SER A 24 4.11 -22.31 2.02
CA SER A 24 5.17 -21.69 1.22
C SER A 24 5.74 -22.59 0.12
N THR A 25 5.68 -23.90 0.32
CA THR A 25 6.14 -24.92 -0.63
C THR A 25 5.10 -25.33 -1.67
N SER A 26 3.84 -24.94 -1.49
CA SER A 26 2.74 -25.27 -2.40
C SER A 26 2.87 -24.55 -3.74
N ARG A 27 2.40 -25.18 -4.81
CA ARG A 27 2.30 -24.55 -6.13
C ARG A 27 1.30 -23.39 -6.11
N ARG A 28 1.50 -22.39 -6.98
CA ARG A 28 0.59 -21.25 -7.12
C ARG A 28 -0.88 -21.67 -7.32
N ASP A 29 -1.13 -22.62 -8.23
CA ASP A 29 -2.45 -23.10 -8.59
C ASP A 29 -2.79 -24.46 -7.93
N GLY A 30 -2.07 -24.82 -6.87
CA GLY A 30 -2.30 -26.02 -6.10
C GLY A 30 -3.50 -25.92 -5.16
N ARG A 31 -3.67 -26.92 -4.30
CA ARG A 31 -4.72 -26.93 -3.28
C ARG A 31 -4.45 -25.90 -2.19
N PRO A 32 -5.27 -24.86 -2.05
CA PRO A 32 -5.11 -23.92 -0.94
C PRO A 32 -5.70 -24.49 0.35
N LEU A 33 -5.22 -23.99 1.47
CA LEU A 33 -5.81 -24.29 2.78
C LEU A 33 -7.17 -23.61 2.95
N GLN A 34 -7.29 -22.37 2.44
CA GLN A 34 -8.50 -21.58 2.52
C GLN A 34 -8.51 -20.52 1.43
N GLU A 35 -9.67 -20.26 0.85
CA GLU A 35 -9.89 -19.12 -0.05
C GLU A 35 -10.35 -17.91 0.76
N LEU A 36 -9.70 -16.76 0.57
CA LEU A 36 -9.89 -15.57 1.40
C LEU A 36 -10.47 -14.39 0.64
N GLY A 37 -10.47 -14.43 -0.68
CA GLY A 37 -11.00 -13.34 -1.47
C GLY A 37 -10.82 -13.53 -2.96
N PHE A 38 -11.23 -12.51 -3.70
CA PHE A 38 -11.22 -12.49 -5.16
C PHE A 38 -10.63 -11.17 -5.63
N TYR A 39 -9.84 -11.22 -6.69
CA TYR A 39 -9.27 -10.04 -7.32
C TYR A 39 -9.30 -10.16 -8.84
N ASN A 40 -9.85 -9.16 -9.50
CA ASN A 40 -9.85 -9.07 -10.95
C ASN A 40 -9.04 -7.83 -11.36
N PRO A 41 -7.84 -7.99 -11.94
CA PRO A 41 -7.00 -6.86 -12.34
C PRO A 41 -7.57 -6.07 -13.51
N ARG A 42 -8.42 -6.66 -14.32
CA ARG A 42 -9.00 -6.03 -15.50
C ARG A 42 -10.08 -5.02 -15.13
N THR A 43 -11.01 -5.41 -14.25
CA THR A 43 -12.06 -4.53 -13.72
C THR A 43 -11.67 -3.84 -12.44
N LYS A 44 -10.51 -4.20 -11.86
CA LYS A 44 -10.03 -3.76 -10.53
C LYS A 44 -10.99 -4.07 -9.39
N GLU A 45 -11.87 -5.05 -9.59
CA GLU A 45 -12.77 -5.53 -8.57
C GLU A 45 -11.98 -6.34 -7.52
N THR A 46 -12.16 -5.99 -6.27
CA THR A 46 -11.51 -6.68 -5.15
C THR A 46 -12.57 -7.03 -4.12
N ARG A 47 -12.69 -8.31 -3.80
CA ARG A 47 -13.55 -8.80 -2.72
C ARG A 47 -12.66 -9.47 -1.69
N LEU A 48 -12.75 -9.03 -0.45
CA LEU A 48 -11.93 -9.54 0.65
C LEU A 48 -12.84 -10.06 1.76
N ASP A 49 -12.54 -11.27 2.22
CA ASP A 49 -13.13 -11.81 3.45
C ASP A 49 -12.32 -11.29 4.64
N THR A 50 -12.78 -10.20 5.22
CA THR A 50 -12.04 -9.48 6.26
C THR A 50 -11.82 -10.30 7.52
N GLU A 51 -12.80 -11.07 7.95
CA GLU A 51 -12.70 -11.90 9.15
C GLU A 51 -11.67 -13.02 9.00
N ALA A 52 -11.76 -13.76 7.90
CA ALA A 52 -10.83 -14.84 7.61
C ALA A 52 -9.41 -14.32 7.40
N LEU A 53 -9.24 -13.18 6.73
CA LEU A 53 -7.94 -12.53 6.53
C LEU A 53 -7.33 -12.07 7.84
N ARG A 54 -8.09 -11.46 8.72
CA ARG A 54 -7.64 -11.05 10.05
C ARG A 54 -7.20 -12.24 10.88
N THR A 55 -7.97 -13.32 10.86
CA THR A 55 -7.63 -14.56 11.57
C THR A 55 -6.31 -15.13 11.08
N ARG A 56 -6.10 -15.19 9.76
CA ARG A 56 -4.86 -15.68 9.17
C ARG A 56 -3.67 -14.79 9.46
N LEU A 57 -3.83 -13.48 9.41
CA LEU A 57 -2.78 -12.53 9.74
C LEU A 57 -2.41 -12.61 11.23
N THR A 58 -3.38 -12.79 12.12
CA THR A 58 -3.14 -12.99 13.55
C THR A 58 -2.39 -14.31 13.82
N GLN A 59 -2.64 -15.33 13.03
CA GLN A 59 -1.93 -16.61 13.10
C GLN A 59 -0.51 -16.56 12.51
N GLY A 60 -0.08 -15.43 11.98
CA GLY A 60 1.26 -15.24 11.45
C GLY A 60 1.41 -15.54 9.96
N ALA A 61 0.33 -15.56 9.18
CA ALA A 61 0.41 -15.73 7.74
C ALA A 61 1.12 -14.54 7.08
N GLN A 62 2.03 -14.83 6.15
CA GLN A 62 2.82 -13.81 5.46
C GLN A 62 2.18 -13.48 4.10
N PRO A 63 1.69 -12.26 3.89
CA PRO A 63 1.18 -11.87 2.57
C PRO A 63 2.32 -11.63 1.59
N THR A 64 2.10 -12.00 0.32
CA THR A 64 2.98 -11.60 -0.77
C THR A 64 2.83 -10.11 -1.04
N ASP A 65 3.78 -9.51 -1.78
CA ASP A 65 3.79 -8.06 -2.04
C ASP A 65 2.50 -7.55 -2.69
N VAL A 66 1.97 -8.30 -3.65
CA VAL A 66 0.72 -7.94 -4.34
C VAL A 66 -0.48 -8.05 -3.40
N VAL A 67 -0.56 -9.13 -2.64
CA VAL A 67 -1.63 -9.35 -1.64
C VAL A 67 -1.56 -8.29 -0.55
N ARG A 68 -0.36 -7.94 -0.09
CA ARG A 68 -0.16 -6.86 0.88
C ARG A 68 -0.71 -5.53 0.37
N THR A 69 -0.44 -5.18 -0.89
CA THR A 69 -0.99 -3.97 -1.51
C THR A 69 -2.52 -3.99 -1.55
N LEU A 70 -3.13 -5.11 -1.87
CA LEU A 70 -4.58 -5.27 -1.87
C LEU A 70 -5.18 -5.13 -0.47
N LEU A 71 -4.52 -5.70 0.55
CA LEU A 71 -4.94 -5.59 1.94
C LEU A 71 -4.80 -4.16 2.48
N GLU A 72 -3.76 -3.45 2.10
CA GLU A 72 -3.56 -2.04 2.42
C GLU A 72 -4.67 -1.17 1.83
N LYS A 73 -5.05 -1.41 0.58
CA LYS A 73 -6.18 -0.74 -0.07
C LYS A 73 -7.52 -1.06 0.61
N GLY A 74 -7.68 -2.28 1.09
CA GLY A 74 -8.86 -2.70 1.84
C GLY A 74 -8.91 -2.24 3.29
N GLY A 75 -7.86 -1.58 3.78
CA GLY A 75 -7.79 -1.09 5.15
C GLY A 75 -7.49 -2.14 6.21
N LEU A 76 -7.09 -3.35 5.83
CA LEU A 76 -6.76 -4.44 6.77
C LEU A 76 -5.33 -4.37 7.30
N LEU A 77 -4.43 -3.77 6.55
CA LEU A 77 -3.04 -3.56 6.94
C LEU A 77 -2.68 -2.09 6.85
N GLU A 78 -1.80 -1.66 7.70
CA GLU A 78 -1.19 -0.35 7.60
C GLU A 78 -0.29 -0.27 6.36
N LYS A 79 -0.31 0.86 5.71
CA LYS A 79 0.50 1.11 4.52
C LYS A 79 1.97 1.15 4.91
N THR A 80 2.67 0.06 4.62
CA THR A 80 4.10 -0.06 4.90
C THR A 80 4.91 0.42 3.72
N GLU A 81 5.81 1.36 3.93
CA GLU A 81 6.74 1.81 2.89
C GLU A 81 7.70 0.68 2.52
N ARG A 82 7.71 0.31 1.25
CA ARG A 82 8.61 -0.72 0.74
C ARG A 82 10.01 -0.14 0.52
N SER A 83 11.02 -0.83 0.98
CA SER A 83 12.40 -0.34 1.04
C SER A 83 13.00 0.10 -0.32
N SER A 84 12.63 -0.53 -1.43
CA SER A 84 13.22 -0.21 -2.75
C SER A 84 12.51 0.93 -3.49
N ILE A 85 11.20 1.06 -3.33
CA ILE A 85 10.41 2.16 -3.88
C ILE A 85 10.38 3.34 -2.91
N ALA A 86 10.51 3.06 -1.62
CA ALA A 86 10.55 4.05 -0.55
C ALA A 86 11.73 5.01 -0.65
N ILE A 87 12.91 4.55 -1.09
CA ILE A 87 14.09 5.41 -1.24
C ILE A 87 13.85 6.51 -2.28
N GLY A 88 13.25 6.19 -3.41
CA GLY A 88 12.91 7.18 -4.44
C GLY A 88 11.81 8.15 -3.99
N LYS A 89 10.76 7.65 -3.36
CA LYS A 89 9.66 8.47 -2.83
C LYS A 89 10.08 9.33 -1.64
N ALA A 90 10.84 8.79 -0.70
CA ALA A 90 11.35 9.53 0.45
C ALA A 90 12.28 10.67 0.01
N LYS A 91 13.11 10.45 -1.00
CA LYS A 91 13.94 11.51 -1.58
C LYS A 91 13.12 12.61 -2.23
N LEU A 92 12.05 12.23 -2.95
CA LEU A 92 11.13 13.18 -3.59
C LEU A 92 10.32 13.97 -2.56
N GLU A 93 9.85 13.34 -1.51
CA GLU A 93 9.11 13.98 -0.41
C GLU A 93 10.01 14.93 0.39
N LYS A 94 11.24 14.53 0.68
CA LYS A 94 12.21 15.42 1.32
C LYS A 94 12.51 16.66 0.47
N GLN A 95 12.60 16.53 -0.84
CA GLN A 95 12.77 17.65 -1.74
C GLN A 95 11.55 18.59 -1.77
N LYS A 96 10.34 18.03 -1.75
CA LYS A 96 9.10 18.79 -1.68
C LYS A 96 8.95 19.53 -0.35
N LEU A 97 9.26 18.86 0.74
CA LEU A 97 9.25 19.46 2.09
C LEU A 97 10.29 20.55 2.24
N ALA A 98 11.49 20.37 1.71
CA ALA A 98 12.53 21.39 1.72
C ALA A 98 12.12 22.64 0.90
N LYS A 99 11.49 22.46 -0.26
CA LYS A 99 10.95 23.55 -1.07
C LYS A 99 9.76 24.25 -0.39
N ALA A 100 8.90 23.54 0.31
CA ALA A 100 7.80 24.12 1.05
C ALA A 100 8.28 24.95 2.24
N LYS A 101 9.29 24.47 2.98
CA LYS A 101 9.91 25.21 4.09
C LYS A 101 10.57 26.51 3.65
N THR A 102 11.31 26.51 2.53
CA THR A 102 11.92 27.74 2.01
C THR A 102 10.90 28.77 1.57
N LYS A 103 9.76 28.35 1.00
CA LYS A 103 8.67 29.26 0.67
C LYS A 103 8.00 29.89 1.89
N ASP A 104 7.81 29.10 2.95
CA ASP A 104 7.22 29.60 4.20
C ASP A 104 8.14 30.59 4.91
N GLU A 105 9.46 30.36 4.90
CA GLU A 105 10.45 31.28 5.46
C GLU A 105 10.52 32.60 4.67
N GLU A 106 10.45 32.56 3.34
CA GLU A 106 10.39 33.76 2.51
C GLU A 106 9.11 34.57 2.74
N ASN A 107 7.97 33.91 2.91
CA ASN A 107 6.70 34.57 3.21
C ASN A 107 6.70 35.21 4.61
N ASP A 108 7.26 34.56 5.61
CA ASP A 108 7.36 35.11 6.97
C ASP A 108 8.30 36.33 7.02
N SER A 109 9.42 36.29 6.33
CA SER A 109 10.35 37.43 6.28
C SER A 109 9.76 38.62 5.55
N SER A 110 9.05 38.45 4.43
CA SER A 110 8.40 39.52 3.71
C SER A 110 7.22 40.12 4.50
N LYS A 111 6.52 39.33 5.26
CA LYS A 111 5.44 39.79 6.15
C LYS A 111 5.95 40.57 7.35
N ALA A 112 7.06 40.16 7.94
CA ALA A 112 7.72 40.89 9.01
C ALA A 112 8.27 42.26 8.57
N GLU A 113 8.82 42.35 7.37
CA GLU A 113 9.28 43.64 6.77
C GLU A 113 8.11 44.58 6.49
N SER A 114 6.96 44.09 6.01
CA SER A 114 5.79 44.94 5.79
C SER A 114 5.17 45.45 7.09
N GLU A 115 5.16 44.65 8.15
CA GLU A 115 4.71 45.08 9.48
C GLU A 115 5.64 46.13 10.12
N SER A 116 6.95 45.97 9.97
CA SER A 116 7.89 46.99 10.47
C SER A 116 7.81 48.31 9.76
N ASN A 117 7.54 48.34 8.46
CA ASN A 117 7.30 49.55 7.69
C ASN A 117 6.01 50.27 8.06
N GLU A 118 4.94 49.56 8.37
CA GLU A 118 3.69 50.17 8.88
C GLU A 118 3.86 50.79 10.28
N ALA A 119 4.72 50.24 11.10
CA ALA A 119 4.99 50.76 12.44
C ALA A 119 5.81 52.04 12.47
N GLU A 120 6.63 52.32 11.44
CA GLU A 120 7.41 53.57 11.30
C GLU A 120 6.63 54.72 10.69
N SER A 121 5.49 54.46 10.08
CA SER A 121 4.64 55.50 9.50
C SER A 121 3.52 55.97 10.43
#